data_fba727ecde41f6fdae931ca30dcfdd0d
#
_entry.id   fba727ecde41f6fdae931ca30dcfdd0d
#
_cell.length_a   1.000
_cell.length_b   1.000
_cell.length_c   1.000
_cell.angle_alpha   90.00
_cell.angle_beta   90.00
_cell.angle_gamma   90.00
#
_symmetry.space_group_name_H-M   'P 1'
#
loop_
_entity.id
_entity.type
_entity.pdbx_description
1 polymer ?
#
loop_
_entity_poly.entity_id
_entity_poly.type
_entity_poly.pdbx_seq_one_letter_code
_entity_poly.pdbx_strand_id
1 'polypeptide(L)'
;NAQIGVAQALLYPQITISGFAGAGGATIDGSSFGPFGIFSALPSITLPIFNAGRLQANVEYNDARAQEAVLRYRQTLQQAFREVADSLVDIRKRQEFRQQQELLVRALADASEVAKLRYEGGVSSYLEVLDTERQLFDAELQLVLAKRDESVSVIQLYKALGGGWQADSTK
;
A
#
# COMPACT_ATOMS: atom_id res chain seq x y z
N ASN A 1 11.04 -4.47 19.67
CA ASN A 1 11.73 -4.70 20.96
C ASN A 1 11.23 -5.95 21.69
N ALA A 2 9.91 -6.28 21.68
CA ALA A 2 9.41 -7.46 22.38
C ALA A 2 10.06 -8.78 21.89
N GLN A 3 10.31 -8.92 20.59
CA GLN A 3 10.97 -10.11 20.03
C GLN A 3 12.42 -10.27 20.49
N ILE A 4 13.14 -9.18 20.74
CA ILE A 4 14.49 -9.23 21.33
C ILE A 4 14.40 -9.80 22.75
N GLY A 5 13.44 -9.34 23.55
CA GLY A 5 13.21 -9.87 24.90
C GLY A 5 12.87 -11.36 24.90
N VAL A 6 12.06 -11.83 23.94
CA VAL A 6 11.76 -13.26 23.76
C VAL A 6 13.03 -14.05 23.41
N ALA A 7 13.87 -13.53 22.49
CA ALA A 7 15.12 -14.19 22.13
C ALA A 7 16.11 -14.25 23.30
N GLN A 8 16.18 -13.20 24.10
CA GLN A 8 16.98 -13.17 25.33
C GLN A 8 16.47 -14.14 26.39
N ALA A 9 15.13 -14.27 26.52
CA ALA A 9 14.53 -15.21 27.48
C ALA A 9 14.91 -16.67 27.21
N LEU A 10 15.18 -17.04 25.96
CA LEU A 10 15.64 -18.38 25.58
C LEU A 10 17.05 -18.72 26.06
N LEU A 11 17.82 -17.74 26.53
CA LEU A 11 19.14 -17.93 27.14
C LEU A 11 19.04 -18.40 28.61
N TYR A 12 17.87 -18.24 29.23
CA TYR A 12 17.65 -18.57 30.64
C TYR A 12 16.97 -19.96 30.77
N PRO A 13 17.04 -20.57 31.98
CA PRO A 13 16.33 -21.82 32.26
C PRO A 13 14.84 -21.68 31.99
N GLN A 14 14.29 -22.64 31.27
CA GLN A 14 12.83 -22.72 31.06
C GLN A 14 12.23 -23.68 32.07
N ILE A 15 11.28 -23.20 32.86
CA ILE A 15 10.53 -23.98 33.84
C ILE A 15 9.16 -24.28 33.26
N THR A 16 8.83 -25.54 33.03
CA THR A 16 7.53 -25.98 32.55
C THR A 16 6.88 -26.93 33.54
N ILE A 17 5.57 -26.78 33.71
CA ILE A 17 4.75 -27.69 34.50
C ILE A 17 3.73 -28.32 33.54
N SER A 18 3.86 -29.65 33.33
CA SER A 18 2.90 -30.39 32.53
C SER A 18 1.97 -31.15 33.47
N GLY A 19 0.67 -31.03 33.27
CA GLY A 19 -0.36 -31.70 34.06
C GLY A 19 -1.27 -32.54 33.18
N PHE A 20 -1.64 -33.69 33.66
CA PHE A 20 -2.67 -34.53 33.07
C PHE A 20 -3.70 -34.88 34.15
N ALA A 21 -4.99 -34.74 33.81
CA ALA A 21 -6.09 -35.22 34.63
C ALA A 21 -7.07 -36.00 33.73
N GLY A 22 -7.45 -37.15 34.13
CA GLY A 22 -8.36 -38.02 33.37
C GLY A 22 -9.09 -39.01 34.25
N ALA A 23 -10.16 -39.56 33.71
CA ALA A 23 -10.85 -40.72 34.29
C ALA A 23 -10.74 -41.91 33.35
N GLY A 24 -10.42 -43.05 33.85
CA GLY A 24 -10.30 -44.29 33.09
C GLY A 24 -10.99 -45.44 33.77
N GLY A 25 -11.40 -46.43 33.02
CA GLY A 25 -11.85 -47.72 33.47
C GLY A 25 -11.02 -48.81 32.79
N ALA A 26 -10.71 -49.89 33.47
CA ALA A 26 -10.03 -51.02 32.89
C ALA A 26 -10.90 -52.29 32.97
N THR A 27 -10.90 -53.11 31.93
CA THR A 27 -11.50 -54.41 31.93
C THR A 27 -10.36 -55.44 31.76
N ILE A 28 -10.15 -56.30 32.73
CA ILE A 28 -9.15 -57.34 32.68
C ILE A 28 -9.88 -58.67 32.91
N ASP A 29 -9.71 -59.59 31.98
CA ASP A 29 -10.26 -60.93 32.03
C ASP A 29 -11.78 -61.00 32.37
N GLY A 30 -12.56 -60.11 31.75
CA GLY A 30 -14.00 -60.02 31.95
C GLY A 30 -14.48 -59.34 33.21
N SER A 31 -13.59 -58.94 34.10
CA SER A 31 -13.89 -58.14 35.28
C SER A 31 -13.70 -56.66 35.01
N SER A 32 -14.76 -55.86 35.15
CA SER A 32 -14.72 -54.37 35.03
C SER A 32 -14.27 -53.75 36.34
N PHE A 33 -13.16 -53.06 36.27
CA PHE A 33 -12.74 -52.15 37.36
C PHE A 33 -13.42 -50.80 37.12
N GLY A 34 -14.14 -50.30 38.13
CA GLY A 34 -14.88 -49.06 38.08
C GLY A 34 -14.02 -47.84 37.71
N PRO A 35 -14.64 -46.68 37.45
CA PRO A 35 -13.89 -45.51 37.03
C PRO A 35 -12.88 -45.06 38.10
N PHE A 36 -11.64 -44.90 37.72
CA PHE A 36 -10.58 -44.35 38.55
C PHE A 36 -10.08 -43.04 37.97
N GLY A 37 -9.80 -42.06 38.83
CA GLY A 37 -9.19 -40.79 38.44
C GLY A 37 -7.67 -40.93 38.37
N ILE A 38 -7.08 -40.42 37.29
CA ILE A 38 -5.63 -40.30 37.15
C ILE A 38 -5.29 -38.80 37.16
N PHE A 39 -4.38 -38.43 38.03
CA PHE A 39 -3.81 -37.11 38.09
C PHE A 39 -2.29 -37.19 38.09
N SER A 40 -1.65 -36.39 37.26
CA SER A 40 -0.19 -36.25 37.29
C SER A 40 0.20 -34.78 37.09
N ALA A 41 1.23 -34.34 37.79
CA ALA A 41 1.87 -33.06 37.59
C ALA A 41 3.39 -33.27 37.55
N LEU A 42 4.00 -32.87 36.44
CA LEU A 42 5.42 -33.06 36.15
C LEU A 42 6.10 -31.71 35.93
N PRO A 43 6.80 -31.15 36.93
CA PRO A 43 7.66 -30.00 36.73
C PRO A 43 8.92 -30.43 35.97
N SER A 44 9.35 -29.62 34.98
CA SER A 44 10.63 -29.84 34.30
C SER A 44 11.37 -28.50 34.15
N ILE A 45 12.69 -28.58 34.27
CA ILE A 45 13.60 -27.44 34.07
C ILE A 45 14.55 -27.81 32.93
N THR A 46 14.59 -26.98 31.89
CA THR A 46 15.47 -27.17 30.75
C THR A 46 16.39 -25.97 30.63
N LEU A 47 17.69 -26.18 30.67
CA LEU A 47 18.72 -25.15 30.45
C LEU A 47 19.63 -25.61 29.30
N PRO A 48 19.70 -24.84 28.17
CA PRO A 48 20.62 -25.13 27.09
C PRO A 48 22.05 -24.71 27.48
N ILE A 49 22.91 -25.68 27.84
CA ILE A 49 24.32 -25.44 28.27
C ILE A 49 25.22 -25.21 27.05
N PHE A 50 25.05 -25.99 25.98
CA PHE A 50 25.83 -25.89 24.76
C PHE A 50 24.93 -25.93 23.54
N ASN A 51 24.97 -24.85 22.73
CA ASN A 51 24.16 -24.71 21.52
C ASN A 51 24.95 -24.09 20.33
N ALA A 52 26.30 -24.19 20.37
CA ALA A 52 27.21 -23.65 19.33
C ALA A 52 26.93 -22.21 18.93
N GLY A 53 26.54 -21.34 19.87
CA GLY A 53 26.25 -19.92 19.60
C GLY A 53 24.86 -19.62 18.99
N ARG A 54 24.05 -20.65 18.74
CA ARG A 54 22.75 -20.49 18.06
C ARG A 54 21.81 -19.50 18.78
N LEU A 55 21.74 -19.54 20.11
CA LEU A 55 20.86 -18.66 20.88
C LEU A 55 21.38 -17.22 20.89
N GLN A 56 22.68 -17.01 20.94
CA GLN A 56 23.28 -15.68 20.84
C GLN A 56 23.05 -15.09 19.45
N ALA A 57 23.28 -15.84 18.39
CA ALA A 57 22.98 -15.43 17.02
C ALA A 57 21.48 -15.11 16.81
N ASN A 58 20.57 -15.81 17.51
CA ASN A 58 19.15 -15.49 17.47
C ASN A 58 18.83 -14.13 18.12
N VAL A 59 19.51 -13.73 19.19
CA VAL A 59 19.38 -12.40 19.78
C VAL A 59 19.87 -11.34 18.80
N GLU A 60 21.06 -11.51 18.23
CA GLU A 60 21.65 -10.60 17.23
C GLU A 60 20.75 -10.45 15.99
N TYR A 61 20.19 -11.57 15.51
CA TYR A 61 19.22 -11.56 14.41
C TYR A 61 17.98 -10.71 14.73
N ASN A 62 17.40 -10.86 15.92
CA ASN A 62 16.22 -10.08 16.32
C ASN A 62 16.55 -8.59 16.55
N ASP A 63 17.76 -8.26 17.00
CA ASP A 63 18.24 -6.90 17.10
C ASP A 63 18.40 -6.27 15.71
N ALA A 64 19.04 -6.95 14.77
CA ALA A 64 19.15 -6.51 13.39
C ALA A 64 17.78 -6.30 12.72
N ARG A 65 16.80 -7.19 12.98
CA ARG A 65 15.41 -7.01 12.51
C ARG A 65 14.73 -5.79 13.12
N ALA A 66 15.01 -5.46 14.37
CA ALA A 66 14.47 -4.24 14.99
C ALA A 66 15.05 -2.98 14.32
N GLN A 67 16.36 -2.97 14.01
CA GLN A 67 17.00 -1.90 13.25
C GLN A 67 16.44 -1.77 11.83
N GLU A 68 16.26 -2.90 11.13
CA GLU A 68 15.60 -2.94 9.82
C GLU A 68 14.21 -2.31 9.85
N ALA A 69 13.40 -2.61 10.86
CA ALA A 69 12.06 -2.04 11.00
C ALA A 69 12.09 -0.52 11.16
N VAL A 70 13.08 0.03 11.89
CA VAL A 70 13.28 1.48 12.02
C VAL A 70 13.67 2.11 10.67
N LEU A 71 14.55 1.46 9.92
CA LEU A 71 14.96 1.96 8.59
C LEU A 71 13.81 1.91 7.59
N ARG A 72 13.01 0.84 7.59
CA ARG A 72 11.78 0.73 6.78
C ARG A 72 10.77 1.83 7.11
N TYR A 73 10.58 2.14 8.39
CA TYR A 73 9.72 3.25 8.80
C TYR A 73 10.21 4.59 8.22
N ARG A 74 11.52 4.88 8.32
CA ARG A 74 12.10 6.10 7.74
C ARG A 74 11.93 6.15 6.22
N GLN A 75 12.15 5.04 5.53
CA GLN A 75 11.94 4.94 4.08
C GLN A 75 10.48 5.23 3.71
N THR A 76 9.53 4.67 4.45
CA THR A 76 8.09 4.90 4.22
C THR A 76 7.72 6.37 4.41
N LEU A 77 8.27 7.02 5.46
CA LEU A 77 8.06 8.45 5.68
C LEU A 77 8.60 9.29 4.51
N GLN A 78 9.84 9.01 4.07
CA GLN A 78 10.42 9.73 2.93
C GLN A 78 9.62 9.55 1.65
N GLN A 79 9.11 8.33 1.43
CA GLN A 79 8.25 8.03 0.29
C GLN A 79 6.94 8.82 0.37
N ALA A 80 6.27 8.85 1.53
CA ALA A 80 5.04 9.59 1.73
C ALA A 80 5.21 11.11 1.45
N PHE A 81 6.29 11.71 1.98
CA PHE A 81 6.59 13.12 1.70
C PHE A 81 6.85 13.38 0.22
N ARG A 82 7.57 12.47 -0.46
CA ARG A 82 7.81 12.58 -1.89
C ARG A 82 6.51 12.52 -2.68
N GLU A 83 5.63 11.57 -2.39
CA GLU A 83 4.34 11.40 -3.06
C GLU A 83 3.46 12.64 -2.93
N VAL A 84 3.44 13.29 -1.76
CA VAL A 84 2.72 14.56 -1.56
C VAL A 84 3.36 15.68 -2.39
N ALA A 85 4.68 15.83 -2.34
CA ALA A 85 5.39 16.86 -3.09
C ALA A 85 5.20 16.70 -4.61
N ASP A 86 5.32 15.48 -5.12
CA ASP A 86 5.12 15.16 -6.53
C ASP A 86 3.68 15.42 -6.97
N SER A 87 2.68 15.05 -6.13
CA SER A 87 1.26 15.31 -6.41
C SER A 87 0.93 16.79 -6.48
N LEU A 88 1.54 17.64 -5.62
CA LEU A 88 1.37 19.09 -5.67
C LEU A 88 1.94 19.72 -6.95
N VAL A 89 3.09 19.23 -7.38
CA VAL A 89 3.70 19.67 -8.65
C VAL A 89 2.87 19.21 -9.84
N ASP A 90 2.38 17.95 -9.83
CA ASP A 90 1.56 17.36 -10.89
C ASP A 90 0.27 18.17 -11.10
N ILE A 91 -0.46 18.51 -10.05
CA ILE A 91 -1.67 19.36 -10.15
C ILE A 91 -1.36 20.67 -10.86
N ARG A 92 -0.33 21.39 -10.43
CA ARG A 92 0.02 22.67 -11.04
C ARG A 92 0.38 22.50 -12.51
N LYS A 93 1.14 21.47 -12.86
CA LYS A 93 1.55 21.21 -14.25
C LYS A 93 0.37 20.80 -15.14
N ARG A 94 -0.58 20.04 -14.61
CA ARG A 94 -1.79 19.66 -15.34
C ARG A 94 -2.74 20.86 -15.55
N GLN A 95 -2.83 21.76 -14.57
CA GLN A 95 -3.57 23.02 -14.74
C GLN A 95 -2.94 23.91 -15.82
N GLU A 96 -1.62 24.10 -15.79
CA GLU A 96 -0.89 24.83 -16.84
C GLU A 96 -1.12 24.20 -18.22
N PHE A 97 -1.01 22.88 -18.32
CA PHE A 97 -1.23 22.13 -19.57
C PHE A 97 -2.66 22.29 -20.09
N ARG A 98 -3.68 22.14 -19.24
CA ARG A 98 -5.08 22.35 -19.61
C ARG A 98 -5.31 23.78 -20.16
N GLN A 99 -4.76 24.80 -19.50
CA GLN A 99 -4.87 26.17 -19.96
C GLN A 99 -4.25 26.37 -21.36
N GLN A 100 -3.10 25.74 -21.64
CA GLN A 100 -2.50 25.78 -22.97
C GLN A 100 -3.35 25.04 -24.01
N GLN A 101 -3.97 23.93 -23.66
CA GLN A 101 -4.91 23.23 -24.54
C GLN A 101 -6.18 24.06 -24.83
N GLU A 102 -6.70 24.81 -23.86
CA GLU A 102 -7.81 25.72 -24.08
C GLU A 102 -7.46 26.84 -25.08
N LEU A 103 -6.24 27.39 -24.99
CA LEU A 103 -5.77 28.39 -25.96
C LEU A 103 -5.60 27.78 -27.36
N LEU A 104 -5.07 26.57 -27.46
CA LEU A 104 -4.93 25.86 -28.73
C LEU A 104 -6.29 25.61 -29.39
N VAL A 105 -7.29 25.12 -28.64
CA VAL A 105 -8.67 24.92 -29.16
C VAL A 105 -9.24 26.21 -29.68
N ARG A 106 -9.12 27.33 -28.96
CA ARG A 106 -9.60 28.63 -29.42
C ARG A 106 -8.92 29.06 -30.73
N ALA A 107 -7.59 28.95 -30.80
CA ALA A 107 -6.86 29.33 -31.99
C ALA A 107 -7.24 28.49 -33.23
N LEU A 108 -7.46 27.17 -33.03
CA LEU A 108 -7.91 26.26 -34.10
C LEU A 108 -9.38 26.47 -34.48
N ALA A 109 -10.25 26.90 -33.54
CA ALA A 109 -11.62 27.28 -33.83
C ALA A 109 -11.66 28.54 -34.74
N ASP A 110 -10.87 29.57 -34.37
CA ASP A 110 -10.73 30.79 -35.18
C ASP A 110 -10.16 30.44 -36.58
N ALA A 111 -9.15 29.58 -36.66
CA ALA A 111 -8.57 29.13 -37.93
C ALA A 111 -9.59 28.37 -38.80
N SER A 112 -10.42 27.51 -38.21
CA SER A 112 -11.49 26.77 -38.90
C SER A 112 -12.56 27.72 -39.44
N GLU A 113 -12.94 28.75 -38.67
CA GLU A 113 -13.88 29.77 -39.11
C GLU A 113 -13.33 30.58 -40.30
N VAL A 114 -12.08 31.02 -40.22
CA VAL A 114 -11.42 31.72 -41.34
C VAL A 114 -11.32 30.83 -42.59
N ALA A 115 -11.00 29.53 -42.44
CA ALA A 115 -10.93 28.60 -43.57
C ALA A 115 -12.30 28.45 -44.25
N LYS A 116 -13.41 28.40 -43.49
CA LYS A 116 -14.78 28.38 -44.00
C LYS A 116 -15.11 29.65 -44.79
N LEU A 117 -14.84 30.82 -44.23
CA LEU A 117 -15.06 32.09 -44.92
C LEU A 117 -14.25 32.21 -46.23
N ARG A 118 -13.01 31.74 -46.25
CA ARG A 118 -12.16 31.73 -47.47
C ARG A 118 -12.71 30.78 -48.54
N TYR A 119 -13.20 29.60 -48.11
CA TYR A 119 -13.86 28.66 -49.04
C TYR A 119 -15.15 29.26 -49.61
N GLU A 120 -16.02 29.84 -48.80
CA GLU A 120 -17.25 30.47 -49.23
C GLU A 120 -16.98 31.65 -50.19
N GLY A 121 -15.88 32.38 -49.95
CA GLY A 121 -15.39 33.41 -50.86
C GLY A 121 -14.71 32.94 -52.11
N GLY A 122 -14.58 31.61 -52.32
CA GLY A 122 -13.96 31.00 -53.51
C GLY A 122 -12.45 31.15 -53.54
N VAL A 123 -11.79 31.48 -52.43
CA VAL A 123 -10.35 31.76 -52.34
C VAL A 123 -9.53 30.55 -51.92
N SER A 124 -10.15 29.54 -51.27
CA SER A 124 -9.49 28.29 -50.83
C SER A 124 -10.27 27.03 -51.21
N SER A 125 -9.61 25.89 -51.11
CA SER A 125 -10.23 24.58 -51.39
C SER A 125 -11.00 24.07 -50.13
N TYR A 126 -12.02 23.23 -50.35
CA TYR A 126 -12.73 22.57 -49.27
C TYR A 126 -11.83 21.67 -48.42
N LEU A 127 -10.73 21.18 -48.98
CA LEU A 127 -9.71 20.37 -48.26
C LEU A 127 -9.09 21.14 -47.10
N GLU A 128 -8.88 22.46 -47.24
CA GLU A 128 -8.37 23.33 -46.16
C GLU A 128 -9.38 23.40 -45.00
N VAL A 129 -10.69 23.47 -45.28
CA VAL A 129 -11.75 23.43 -44.25
C VAL A 129 -11.73 22.10 -43.52
N LEU A 130 -11.69 20.99 -44.25
CA LEU A 130 -11.65 19.65 -43.64
C LEU A 130 -10.42 19.39 -42.77
N ASP A 131 -9.25 19.90 -43.20
CA ASP A 131 -8.02 19.76 -42.42
C ASP A 131 -8.05 20.58 -41.13
N THR A 132 -8.55 21.84 -41.17
CA THR A 132 -8.69 22.65 -39.97
C THR A 132 -9.74 22.10 -39.01
N GLU A 133 -10.88 21.58 -39.51
CA GLU A 133 -11.88 20.93 -38.68
C GLU A 133 -11.33 19.65 -38.01
N ARG A 134 -10.54 18.85 -38.73
CA ARG A 134 -9.88 17.68 -38.14
C ARG A 134 -8.89 18.07 -37.03
N GLN A 135 -8.08 19.13 -37.27
CA GLN A 135 -7.15 19.63 -36.26
C GLN A 135 -7.89 20.16 -35.03
N LEU A 136 -8.98 20.88 -35.21
CA LEU A 136 -9.84 21.36 -34.13
C LEU A 136 -10.40 20.20 -33.31
N PHE A 137 -10.96 19.19 -33.98
CA PHE A 137 -11.49 18.00 -33.30
C PHE A 137 -10.43 17.27 -32.45
N ASP A 138 -9.22 17.08 -33.03
CA ASP A 138 -8.10 16.46 -32.32
C ASP A 138 -7.69 17.28 -31.06
N ALA A 139 -7.68 18.61 -31.18
CA ALA A 139 -7.36 19.50 -30.06
C ALA A 139 -8.46 19.50 -28.97
N GLU A 140 -9.73 19.46 -29.35
CA GLU A 140 -10.86 19.34 -28.41
C GLU A 140 -10.79 18.03 -27.64
N LEU A 141 -10.47 16.92 -28.31
CA LEU A 141 -10.25 15.62 -27.67
C LEU A 141 -9.12 15.69 -26.63
N GLN A 142 -7.99 16.32 -26.99
CA GLN A 142 -6.86 16.50 -26.07
C GLN A 142 -7.24 17.40 -24.88
N LEU A 143 -8.07 18.42 -25.07
CA LEU A 143 -8.57 19.25 -23.98
C LEU A 143 -9.44 18.45 -23.00
N VAL A 144 -10.32 17.56 -23.49
CA VAL A 144 -11.13 16.68 -22.63
C VAL A 144 -10.23 15.76 -21.80
N LEU A 145 -9.18 15.19 -22.42
CA LEU A 145 -8.19 14.36 -21.72
C LEU A 145 -7.43 15.16 -20.66
N ALA A 146 -7.03 16.40 -20.99
CA ALA A 146 -6.34 17.28 -20.05
C ALA A 146 -7.22 17.61 -18.83
N LYS A 147 -8.51 17.89 -19.02
CA LYS A 147 -9.48 18.12 -17.93
C LYS A 147 -9.67 16.89 -17.05
N ARG A 148 -9.77 15.71 -17.66
CA ARG A 148 -9.81 14.44 -16.92
C ARG A 148 -8.56 14.28 -16.04
N ASP A 149 -7.37 14.49 -16.63
CA ASP A 149 -6.08 14.27 -15.95
C ASP A 149 -5.86 15.26 -14.81
N GLU A 150 -6.32 16.52 -14.95
CA GLU A 150 -6.35 17.47 -13.85
C GLU A 150 -7.23 16.97 -12.69
N SER A 151 -8.43 16.48 -12.99
CA SER A 151 -9.33 15.92 -11.96
C SER A 151 -8.73 14.70 -11.26
N VAL A 152 -8.06 13.82 -12.02
CA VAL A 152 -7.36 12.64 -11.47
C VAL A 152 -6.20 13.06 -10.56
N SER A 153 -5.45 14.10 -10.91
CA SER A 153 -4.34 14.59 -10.09
C SER A 153 -4.79 15.11 -8.72
N VAL A 154 -5.97 15.75 -8.65
CA VAL A 154 -6.57 16.15 -7.37
C VAL A 154 -6.92 14.95 -6.50
N ILE A 155 -7.46 13.87 -7.10
CA ILE A 155 -7.75 12.62 -6.39
C ILE A 155 -6.45 11.97 -5.89
N GLN A 156 -5.37 12.02 -6.68
CA GLN A 156 -4.07 11.47 -6.29
C GLN A 156 -3.49 12.23 -5.09
N LEU A 157 -3.57 13.56 -5.06
CA LEU A 157 -3.17 14.34 -3.90
C LEU A 157 -3.99 13.97 -2.66
N TYR A 158 -5.32 13.83 -2.80
CA TYR A 158 -6.17 13.42 -1.70
C TYR A 158 -5.76 12.06 -1.13
N LYS A 159 -5.42 11.09 -1.99
CA LYS A 159 -4.88 9.79 -1.57
C LYS A 159 -3.52 9.90 -0.89
N ALA A 160 -2.60 10.70 -1.44
CA ALA A 160 -1.26 10.91 -0.88
C ALA A 160 -1.30 11.54 0.51
N LEU A 161 -2.31 12.37 0.79
CA LEU A 161 -2.57 12.96 2.12
C LEU A 161 -3.25 11.98 3.09
N GLY A 162 -3.50 10.73 2.67
CA GLY A 162 -4.20 9.74 3.50
C GLY A 162 -5.72 9.89 3.49
N GLY A 163 -6.29 10.60 2.52
CA GLY A 163 -7.74 10.76 2.38
C GLY A 163 -8.44 9.45 2.02
N GLY A 164 -9.73 9.37 2.37
CA GLY A 164 -10.55 8.18 2.11
C GLY A 164 -10.50 7.13 3.21
N TRP A 165 -9.68 7.33 4.26
CA TRP A 165 -9.67 6.48 5.44
C TRP A 165 -10.47 7.16 6.56
N GLN A 166 -11.64 6.64 6.85
CA GLN A 166 -12.35 6.95 8.10
C GLN A 166 -11.96 5.86 9.10
N ALA A 167 -11.33 6.26 10.21
CA ALA A 167 -11.25 5.37 11.34
C ALA A 167 -12.71 5.08 11.76
N ASP A 168 -13.14 3.83 11.62
CA ASP A 168 -14.38 3.40 12.25
C ASP A 168 -14.27 3.73 13.72
N SER A 169 -14.99 4.77 14.13
CA SER A 169 -15.15 5.16 15.53
C SER A 169 -16.12 4.21 16.22
N THR A 170 -15.85 2.90 16.06
CA THR A 170 -16.65 1.87 16.74
C THR A 170 -15.79 1.24 17.82
N LYS A 171 -15.91 1.87 19.02
CA LYS A 171 -15.68 1.36 20.40
C LYS A 171 -14.38 0.64 20.70
#